data_372bc72460f6aa5cde8e788c15caf7bd
#
_entry.id   372bc72460f6aa5cde8e788c15caf7bd
#
_cell.length_a   1.000
_cell.length_b   1.000
_cell.length_c   1.000
_cell.angle_alpha   90.00
_cell.angle_beta   90.00
_cell.angle_gamma   90.00
#
_symmetry.space_group_name_H-M   'P 1'
#
loop_
_entity.id
_entity.type
_entity.pdbx_description
1 polymer ?
#
loop_
_entity_poly.entity_id
_entity_poly.type
_entity_poly.pdbx_seq_one_letter_code
_entity_poly.pdbx_strand_id
1 'polypeptide(L)'
;MKIKALSKLKPEEGLWMTEVEKPEMGHNDLLIRIKKTAICGTDIHIYNWDEWSQKTIPVPMVVGHEYVGEVVGVGQEVRGFEIGDRVSGEGHITCGHCRNCRCGRTHLCRNTTGVGVNRTGAFSEFLVIPAFNAFKISAEISDDLAAIFDPFGNAVHTALSFDLVGEDVLITGAGPIGIMAAAVAKHVGARHVVITDVNQYRLDLAKKMGVTRAVNVMNEKLENVISELGMTEGFDVGLEMSGNPSAFNSMLINMNHGGKISLLGIPPSDMSVDWNQVIFKGLVIKGIYGREMFETWYKMASLIQSGLDLTPIITHHYKIDDFQAGFDMMRSGMSGKVILDWE
;
A
#
# COMPACT_ATOMS: atom_id res chain seq x y z
N MET A 1 -21.15 -15.94 -19.36
CA MET A 1 -21.68 -14.55 -19.20
C MET A 1 -20.48 -13.63 -19.25
N LYS A 2 -20.49 -12.67 -20.18
CA LYS A 2 -19.42 -11.68 -20.28
C LYS A 2 -19.64 -10.55 -19.30
N ILE A 3 -18.54 -10.02 -18.78
CA ILE A 3 -18.46 -8.92 -17.81
C ILE A 3 -17.43 -7.89 -18.24
N LYS A 4 -17.63 -6.63 -17.86
CA LYS A 4 -16.69 -5.53 -18.10
C LYS A 4 -15.43 -5.71 -17.26
N ALA A 5 -14.26 -5.47 -17.86
CA ALA A 5 -12.97 -5.49 -17.16
C ALA A 5 -11.95 -4.55 -17.80
N LEU A 6 -11.04 -4.02 -16.99
CA LEU A 6 -9.88 -3.27 -17.47
C LEU A 6 -8.66 -4.20 -17.48
N SER A 7 -8.06 -4.38 -18.64
CA SER A 7 -7.07 -5.43 -18.87
C SER A 7 -5.82 -4.91 -19.56
N LYS A 8 -4.70 -5.56 -19.27
CA LYS A 8 -3.50 -5.51 -20.09
C LYS A 8 -3.65 -6.48 -21.25
N LEU A 9 -4.07 -6.00 -22.42
CA LEU A 9 -4.33 -6.83 -23.61
C LEU A 9 -3.11 -7.04 -24.47
N LYS A 10 -2.17 -6.09 -24.46
CA LYS A 10 -1.00 -6.08 -25.34
C LYS A 10 0.26 -5.71 -24.54
N PRO A 11 1.44 -6.21 -24.98
CA PRO A 11 2.72 -5.88 -24.36
C PRO A 11 3.24 -4.48 -24.80
N GLU A 12 2.45 -3.44 -24.56
CA GLU A 12 2.74 -2.03 -24.89
C GLU A 12 2.13 -1.09 -23.85
N GLU A 13 2.45 0.20 -23.86
CA GLU A 13 1.85 1.20 -22.97
C GLU A 13 0.31 1.21 -23.10
N GLY A 14 -0.39 1.32 -21.97
CA GLY A 14 -1.83 1.42 -21.88
C GLY A 14 -2.51 0.24 -21.19
N LEU A 15 -3.78 0.45 -20.89
CA LEU A 15 -4.76 -0.55 -20.46
C LEU A 15 -6.02 -0.39 -21.30
N TRP A 16 -6.79 -1.46 -21.43
CA TRP A 16 -7.96 -1.47 -22.32
C TRP A 16 -9.19 -1.99 -21.60
N MET A 17 -10.28 -1.25 -21.74
CA MET A 17 -11.60 -1.75 -21.35
C MET A 17 -11.99 -2.89 -22.30
N THR A 18 -12.41 -4.01 -21.73
CA THR A 18 -12.74 -5.22 -22.49
C THR A 18 -13.86 -6.00 -21.83
N GLU A 19 -14.37 -6.99 -22.53
CA GLU A 19 -15.26 -8.00 -21.98
C GLU A 19 -14.49 -9.31 -21.75
N VAL A 20 -14.62 -9.87 -20.57
CA VAL A 20 -14.06 -11.17 -20.19
C VAL A 20 -15.17 -12.11 -19.74
N GLU A 21 -14.92 -13.41 -19.71
CA GLU A 21 -15.88 -14.34 -19.12
C GLU A 21 -15.93 -14.14 -17.59
N LYS A 22 -17.16 -14.15 -17.04
CA LYS A 22 -17.34 -14.11 -15.58
C LYS A 22 -16.57 -15.26 -14.94
N PRO A 23 -15.71 -15.00 -13.93
CA PRO A 23 -14.89 -16.06 -13.34
C PRO A 23 -15.76 -17.12 -12.65
N GLU A 24 -15.34 -18.38 -12.78
CA GLU A 24 -15.94 -19.50 -12.07
C GLU A 24 -15.38 -19.62 -10.66
N MET A 25 -16.25 -19.87 -9.69
CA MET A 25 -15.91 -19.99 -8.28
C MET A 25 -15.61 -21.46 -7.93
N GLY A 26 -14.50 -21.69 -7.23
CA GLY A 26 -14.17 -22.99 -6.66
C GLY A 26 -14.87 -23.24 -5.30
N HIS A 27 -14.67 -24.42 -4.74
CA HIS A 27 -15.31 -24.85 -3.48
C HIS A 27 -14.91 -24.00 -2.27
N ASN A 28 -13.69 -23.44 -2.28
CA ASN A 28 -13.13 -22.65 -1.18
C ASN A 28 -13.06 -21.15 -1.50
N ASP A 29 -13.73 -20.69 -2.55
CA ASP A 29 -13.64 -19.33 -3.06
C ASP A 29 -14.89 -18.52 -2.73
N LEU A 30 -14.71 -17.20 -2.78
CA LEU A 30 -15.79 -16.22 -2.82
C LEU A 30 -15.86 -15.59 -4.20
N LEU A 31 -17.08 -15.39 -4.69
CA LEU A 31 -17.36 -14.51 -5.82
C LEU A 31 -17.80 -13.15 -5.27
N ILE A 32 -17.05 -12.12 -5.60
CA ILE A 32 -17.24 -10.76 -5.12
C ILE A 32 -17.69 -9.89 -6.28
N ARG A 33 -18.79 -9.17 -6.14
CA ARG A 33 -19.16 -8.07 -7.02
C ARG A 33 -18.41 -6.83 -6.58
N ILE A 34 -17.55 -6.31 -7.44
CA ILE A 34 -16.72 -5.14 -7.15
C ILE A 34 -17.59 -3.88 -7.15
N LYS A 35 -17.41 -3.04 -6.13
CA LYS A 35 -18.03 -1.72 -6.01
C LYS A 35 -17.05 -0.61 -6.32
N LYS A 36 -15.90 -0.64 -5.65
CA LYS A 36 -14.84 0.35 -5.85
C LYS A 36 -13.49 -0.32 -5.92
N THR A 37 -12.61 0.28 -6.70
CA THR A 37 -11.20 -0.08 -6.77
C THR A 37 -10.36 1.17 -6.63
N ALA A 38 -9.06 1.02 -6.31
CA ALA A 38 -8.15 2.15 -6.29
C ALA A 38 -6.93 1.87 -7.16
N ILE A 39 -6.37 2.92 -7.76
CA ILE A 39 -5.19 2.82 -8.59
C ILE A 39 -3.94 2.79 -7.70
N CYS A 40 -3.08 1.79 -7.89
CA CYS A 40 -1.79 1.62 -7.24
C CYS A 40 -0.63 2.10 -8.13
N GLY A 41 0.53 2.38 -7.53
CA GLY A 41 1.77 2.57 -8.27
C GLY A 41 2.15 1.37 -9.15
N THR A 42 1.85 0.15 -8.69
CA THR A 42 2.02 -1.08 -9.48
C THR A 42 1.21 -1.06 -10.77
N ASP A 43 -0.02 -0.53 -10.73
CA ASP A 43 -0.86 -0.42 -11.93
C ASP A 43 -0.27 0.59 -12.93
N ILE A 44 0.42 1.65 -12.43
CA ILE A 44 1.14 2.59 -13.30
C ILE A 44 2.35 1.92 -13.97
N HIS A 45 3.10 1.06 -13.26
CA HIS A 45 4.16 0.25 -13.86
C HIS A 45 3.62 -0.65 -14.97
N ILE A 46 2.49 -1.33 -14.72
CA ILE A 46 1.81 -2.18 -15.72
C ILE A 46 1.31 -1.33 -16.89
N TYR A 47 0.72 -0.17 -16.63
CA TYR A 47 0.29 0.77 -17.66
C TYR A 47 1.46 1.17 -18.57
N ASN A 48 2.57 1.63 -17.98
CA ASN A 48 3.76 2.10 -18.70
C ASN A 48 4.54 0.97 -19.40
N TRP A 49 4.26 -0.28 -19.07
CA TRP A 49 4.91 -1.47 -19.61
C TRP A 49 6.43 -1.46 -19.43
N ASP A 50 6.88 -1.09 -18.25
CA ASP A 50 8.29 -1.03 -17.90
C ASP A 50 8.97 -2.41 -17.82
N GLU A 51 10.28 -2.43 -17.55
CA GLU A 51 11.08 -3.65 -17.53
C GLU A 51 10.56 -4.70 -16.52
N TRP A 52 10.07 -4.26 -15.36
CA TRP A 52 9.48 -5.14 -14.36
C TRP A 52 8.19 -5.76 -14.88
N SER A 53 7.32 -4.95 -15.48
CA SER A 53 6.05 -5.40 -16.03
C SER A 53 6.23 -6.41 -17.15
N GLN A 54 7.21 -6.15 -18.06
CA GLN A 54 7.54 -7.05 -19.15
C GLN A 54 7.98 -8.45 -18.68
N LYS A 55 8.64 -8.53 -17.53
CA LYS A 55 9.12 -9.79 -16.95
C LYS A 55 8.06 -10.51 -16.10
N THR A 56 7.07 -9.78 -15.59
CA THR A 56 6.20 -10.28 -14.51
C THR A 56 4.75 -10.49 -14.92
N ILE A 57 4.24 -9.62 -15.80
CA ILE A 57 2.81 -9.56 -16.11
C ILE A 57 2.48 -10.48 -17.30
N PRO A 58 1.61 -11.50 -17.14
CA PRO A 58 1.09 -12.25 -18.27
C PRO A 58 0.13 -11.39 -19.09
N VAL A 59 0.18 -11.54 -20.41
CA VAL A 59 -0.70 -10.85 -21.34
C VAL A 59 -1.45 -11.89 -22.19
N PRO A 60 -2.81 -11.84 -22.26
CA PRO A 60 -3.71 -10.85 -21.67
C PRO A 60 -4.03 -11.14 -20.21
N MET A 61 -4.32 -10.07 -19.40
CA MET A 61 -4.70 -10.21 -17.99
C MET A 61 -5.54 -9.03 -17.52
N VAL A 62 -6.56 -9.29 -16.69
CA VAL A 62 -7.27 -8.27 -15.89
C VAL A 62 -6.35 -7.81 -14.76
N VAL A 63 -6.16 -6.51 -14.61
CA VAL A 63 -5.26 -5.91 -13.61
C VAL A 63 -6.00 -5.41 -12.36
N GLY A 64 -5.32 -4.76 -11.43
CA GLY A 64 -5.89 -4.19 -10.20
C GLY A 64 -5.90 -5.15 -9.02
N HIS A 65 -5.60 -4.62 -7.82
CA HIS A 65 -5.50 -5.42 -6.59
C HIS A 65 -6.00 -4.69 -5.33
N GLU A 66 -6.40 -3.44 -5.46
CA GLU A 66 -6.99 -2.63 -4.41
C GLU A 66 -8.50 -2.54 -4.65
N TYR A 67 -9.33 -3.06 -3.75
CA TYR A 67 -10.76 -3.17 -4.00
C TYR A 67 -11.60 -3.28 -2.73
N VAL A 68 -12.90 -2.98 -2.88
CA VAL A 68 -13.99 -3.37 -2.00
C VAL A 68 -15.16 -3.85 -2.84
N GLY A 69 -15.90 -4.81 -2.33
CA GLY A 69 -17.09 -5.34 -2.98
C GLY A 69 -18.00 -6.11 -2.04
N GLU A 70 -19.02 -6.71 -2.62
CA GLU A 70 -20.03 -7.50 -1.94
C GLU A 70 -19.95 -8.97 -2.37
N VAL A 71 -19.98 -9.88 -1.42
CA VAL A 71 -20.04 -11.32 -1.69
C VAL A 71 -21.36 -11.68 -2.35
N VAL A 72 -21.32 -12.21 -3.56
CA VAL A 72 -22.49 -12.65 -4.34
C VAL A 72 -22.49 -14.16 -4.61
N GLY A 73 -21.42 -14.85 -4.18
CA GLY A 73 -21.33 -16.31 -4.25
C GLY A 73 -20.36 -16.82 -3.19
N VAL A 74 -20.70 -17.96 -2.59
CA VAL A 74 -19.93 -18.59 -1.51
C VAL A 74 -19.69 -20.04 -1.87
N GLY A 75 -18.44 -20.49 -1.91
CA GLY A 75 -18.06 -21.87 -2.20
C GLY A 75 -18.56 -22.85 -1.14
N GLN A 76 -18.82 -24.08 -1.51
CA GLN A 76 -19.46 -25.09 -0.65
C GLN A 76 -18.70 -25.39 0.64
N GLU A 77 -17.37 -25.26 0.62
CA GLU A 77 -16.49 -25.52 1.78
C GLU A 77 -16.18 -24.26 2.59
N VAL A 78 -16.63 -23.09 2.14
CA VAL A 78 -16.39 -21.82 2.83
C VAL A 78 -17.19 -21.74 4.11
N ARG A 79 -16.57 -21.20 5.16
CA ARG A 79 -17.21 -20.89 6.44
C ARG A 79 -16.90 -19.44 6.81
N GLY A 80 -17.83 -18.81 7.52
CA GLY A 80 -17.64 -17.45 8.06
C GLY A 80 -17.98 -16.33 7.09
N PHE A 81 -18.47 -16.63 5.86
CA PHE A 81 -18.97 -15.63 4.90
C PHE A 81 -20.38 -15.99 4.42
N GLU A 82 -21.13 -14.94 4.10
CA GLU A 82 -22.49 -15.03 3.57
C GLU A 82 -22.67 -14.09 2.38
N ILE A 83 -23.66 -14.37 1.53
CA ILE A 83 -24.04 -13.45 0.44
C ILE A 83 -24.51 -12.14 1.06
N GLY A 84 -24.01 -11.01 0.53
CA GLY A 84 -24.24 -9.67 1.05
C GLY A 84 -23.13 -9.17 2.00
N ASP A 85 -22.22 -10.03 2.44
CA ASP A 85 -21.05 -9.57 3.21
C ASP A 85 -20.22 -8.57 2.39
N ARG A 86 -19.87 -7.45 3.02
CA ARG A 86 -18.99 -6.46 2.44
C ARG A 86 -17.54 -6.82 2.75
N VAL A 87 -16.71 -6.94 1.71
CA VAL A 87 -15.33 -7.43 1.84
C VAL A 87 -14.34 -6.62 1.04
N SER A 88 -13.14 -6.53 1.54
CA SER A 88 -11.89 -6.32 0.80
C SER A 88 -11.05 -7.59 0.95
N GLY A 89 -9.78 -7.60 0.53
CA GLY A 89 -8.99 -8.81 0.73
C GLY A 89 -7.52 -8.66 0.36
N GLU A 90 -6.77 -9.62 0.87
CA GLU A 90 -5.32 -9.72 0.67
C GLU A 90 -5.00 -10.19 -0.75
N GLY A 91 -4.31 -9.33 -1.49
CA GLY A 91 -3.92 -9.60 -2.88
C GLY A 91 -2.84 -10.68 -3.03
N HIS A 92 -2.11 -11.03 -1.97
CA HIS A 92 -1.11 -12.09 -2.00
C HIS A 92 -1.75 -13.45 -1.70
N ILE A 93 -1.94 -14.27 -2.74
CA ILE A 93 -2.44 -15.63 -2.59
C ILE A 93 -1.26 -16.55 -2.27
N THR A 94 -1.31 -17.18 -1.11
CA THR A 94 -0.20 -17.99 -0.57
C THR A 94 -0.40 -19.47 -0.79
N CYS A 95 0.70 -20.25 -0.84
CA CYS A 95 0.60 -21.68 -1.12
C CYS A 95 0.13 -22.54 0.08
N GLY A 96 0.09 -22.01 1.28
CA GLY A 96 -0.36 -22.70 2.49
C GLY A 96 0.59 -23.78 3.05
N HIS A 97 1.53 -24.31 2.27
CA HIS A 97 2.34 -25.49 2.64
C HIS A 97 3.84 -25.25 2.78
N CYS A 98 4.39 -24.13 2.33
CA CYS A 98 5.82 -23.84 2.54
C CYS A 98 6.11 -23.57 4.02
N ARG A 99 7.40 -23.58 4.41
CA ARG A 99 7.81 -23.36 5.80
C ARG A 99 7.22 -22.07 6.39
N ASN A 100 7.29 -20.95 5.63
CA ASN A 100 6.79 -19.67 6.12
C ASN A 100 5.28 -19.70 6.37
N CYS A 101 4.49 -20.26 5.45
CA CYS A 101 3.05 -20.42 5.65
C CYS A 101 2.73 -21.28 6.87
N ARG A 102 3.40 -22.43 7.02
CA ARG A 102 3.19 -23.35 8.16
C ARG A 102 3.64 -22.78 9.51
N CYS A 103 4.53 -21.79 9.51
CA CYS A 103 4.99 -21.08 10.71
C CYS A 103 4.24 -19.76 10.96
N GLY A 104 3.09 -19.53 10.32
CA GLY A 104 2.28 -18.31 10.51
C GLY A 104 2.82 -17.05 9.84
N ARG A 105 3.89 -17.15 9.05
CA ARG A 105 4.47 -16.03 8.31
C ARG A 105 4.04 -16.08 6.84
N THR A 106 2.71 -16.08 6.62
CA THR A 106 2.11 -16.30 5.29
C THR A 106 2.48 -15.20 4.30
N HIS A 107 2.59 -13.95 4.74
CA HIS A 107 3.06 -12.83 3.90
C HIS A 107 4.47 -13.04 3.31
N LEU A 108 5.29 -13.91 3.91
CA LEU A 108 6.61 -14.30 3.41
C LEU A 108 6.56 -15.66 2.64
N CYS A 109 5.43 -16.00 2.07
CA CYS A 109 5.29 -17.20 1.25
C CYS A 109 6.24 -17.17 0.06
N ARG A 110 6.97 -18.28 -0.16
CA ARG A 110 7.94 -18.38 -1.27
C ARG A 110 7.28 -18.57 -2.64
N ASN A 111 6.01 -18.95 -2.65
CA ASN A 111 5.23 -19.26 -3.85
C ASN A 111 3.98 -18.38 -3.92
N THR A 112 4.10 -17.10 -3.55
CA THR A 112 3.01 -16.14 -3.63
C THR A 112 2.63 -15.87 -5.08
N THR A 113 1.32 -15.81 -5.37
CA THR A 113 0.78 -15.23 -6.59
C THR A 113 -0.01 -13.98 -6.24
N GLY A 114 0.14 -12.92 -7.05
CA GLY A 114 -0.50 -11.61 -6.81
C GLY A 114 -1.75 -11.42 -7.66
N VAL A 115 -2.86 -11.09 -7.02
CA VAL A 115 -4.08 -10.60 -7.69
C VAL A 115 -3.72 -9.35 -8.49
N GLY A 116 -4.11 -9.28 -9.77
CA GLY A 116 -3.80 -8.15 -10.66
C GLY A 116 -2.33 -8.05 -11.11
N VAL A 117 -1.48 -9.02 -10.74
CA VAL A 117 -0.06 -9.05 -11.10
C VAL A 117 0.26 -10.29 -11.94
N ASN A 118 0.04 -11.48 -11.43
CA ASN A 118 0.21 -12.75 -12.16
C ASN A 118 -0.97 -13.71 -11.96
N ARG A 119 -2.06 -13.18 -11.45
CA ARG A 119 -3.39 -13.77 -11.35
C ARG A 119 -4.42 -12.68 -11.68
N THR A 120 -5.56 -13.05 -12.29
CA THR A 120 -6.69 -12.16 -12.63
C THR A 120 -6.99 -11.18 -11.48
N GLY A 121 -7.06 -9.91 -11.82
CA GLY A 121 -7.19 -8.79 -10.88
C GLY A 121 -8.63 -8.33 -10.63
N ALA A 122 -8.72 -7.25 -9.86
CA ALA A 122 -9.96 -6.68 -9.34
C ALA A 122 -10.58 -5.58 -10.23
N PHE A 123 -9.89 -5.14 -11.29
CA PHE A 123 -10.48 -4.15 -12.20
C PHE A 123 -11.47 -4.84 -13.15
N SER A 124 -12.53 -5.39 -12.57
CA SER A 124 -13.65 -6.04 -13.28
C SER A 124 -14.92 -6.00 -12.41
N GLU A 125 -16.08 -6.24 -13.02
CA GLU A 125 -17.35 -6.28 -12.27
C GLU A 125 -17.38 -7.41 -11.21
N PHE A 126 -16.64 -8.50 -11.43
CA PHE A 126 -16.56 -9.61 -10.49
C PHE A 126 -15.13 -10.12 -10.31
N LEU A 127 -14.81 -10.47 -9.07
CA LEU A 127 -13.54 -11.07 -8.67
C LEU A 127 -13.78 -12.39 -7.94
N VAL A 128 -12.97 -13.41 -8.22
CA VAL A 128 -12.92 -14.65 -7.43
C VAL A 128 -11.60 -14.71 -6.68
N ILE A 129 -11.68 -14.88 -5.36
CA ILE A 129 -10.52 -15.10 -4.49
C ILE A 129 -10.80 -16.25 -3.51
N PRO A 130 -9.75 -16.94 -3.00
CA PRO A 130 -9.92 -17.85 -1.88
C PRO A 130 -10.53 -17.13 -0.68
N ALA A 131 -11.52 -17.73 -0.03
CA ALA A 131 -12.16 -17.15 1.15
C ALA A 131 -11.16 -16.80 2.26
N PHE A 132 -10.05 -17.55 2.35
CA PHE A 132 -8.94 -17.25 3.27
C PHE A 132 -8.35 -15.84 3.05
N ASN A 133 -8.40 -15.32 1.82
CA ASN A 133 -7.84 -14.01 1.47
C ASN A 133 -8.83 -12.85 1.70
N ALA A 134 -10.11 -13.15 1.88
CA ALA A 134 -11.13 -12.12 2.09
C ALA A 134 -11.13 -11.62 3.55
N PHE A 135 -11.41 -10.34 3.71
CA PHE A 135 -11.57 -9.68 5.00
C PHE A 135 -12.90 -8.93 5.06
N LYS A 136 -13.74 -9.26 6.05
CA LYS A 136 -15.02 -8.54 6.24
C LYS A 136 -14.80 -7.11 6.68
N ILE A 137 -15.49 -6.19 6.05
CA ILE A 137 -15.39 -4.76 6.35
C ILE A 137 -16.60 -4.35 7.21
N SER A 138 -16.32 -3.78 8.39
CA SER A 138 -17.33 -3.22 9.28
C SER A 138 -18.15 -2.11 8.59
N ALA A 139 -19.43 -2.00 8.93
CA ALA A 139 -20.33 -0.98 8.38
C ALA A 139 -19.85 0.47 8.64
N GLU A 140 -19.04 0.67 9.68
CA GLU A 140 -18.48 1.97 10.06
C GLU A 140 -17.38 2.45 9.11
N ILE A 141 -16.76 1.53 8.33
CA ILE A 141 -15.69 1.85 7.40
C ILE A 141 -16.31 2.09 6.01
N SER A 142 -16.09 3.25 5.42
CA SER A 142 -16.61 3.57 4.09
C SER A 142 -16.01 2.68 3.00
N ASP A 143 -16.71 2.55 1.86
CA ASP A 143 -16.19 1.81 0.71
C ASP A 143 -14.91 2.45 0.15
N ASP A 144 -14.79 3.76 0.18
CA ASP A 144 -13.56 4.46 -0.24
C ASP A 144 -12.36 4.04 0.60
N LEU A 145 -12.50 4.03 1.93
CA LEU A 145 -11.44 3.58 2.82
C LEU A 145 -11.16 2.08 2.66
N ALA A 146 -12.20 1.26 2.54
CA ALA A 146 -12.05 -0.18 2.35
C ALA A 146 -11.33 -0.53 1.03
N ALA A 147 -11.55 0.25 -0.03
CA ALA A 147 -10.88 0.05 -1.32
C ALA A 147 -9.36 0.27 -1.24
N ILE A 148 -8.88 1.10 -0.30
CA ILE A 148 -7.44 1.39 -0.12
C ILE A 148 -6.80 0.59 1.03
N PHE A 149 -7.45 -0.46 1.54
CA PHE A 149 -6.90 -1.27 2.64
C PHE A 149 -5.59 -1.95 2.26
N ASP A 150 -5.39 -2.33 1.00
CA ASP A 150 -4.13 -2.89 0.53
C ASP A 150 -2.93 -1.95 0.81
N PRO A 151 -2.84 -0.73 0.27
CA PRO A 151 -1.74 0.19 0.55
C PRO A 151 -1.75 0.72 1.99
N PHE A 152 -2.92 0.86 2.63
CA PHE A 152 -3.00 1.21 4.04
C PHE A 152 -2.35 0.14 4.91
N GLY A 153 -2.53 -1.13 4.58
CA GLY A 153 -1.86 -2.22 5.28
C GLY A 153 -0.33 -2.18 5.16
N ASN A 154 0.19 -1.79 4.00
CA ASN A 154 1.63 -1.56 3.84
C ASN A 154 2.13 -0.44 4.77
N ALA A 155 1.36 0.65 4.88
CA ALA A 155 1.66 1.76 5.79
C ALA A 155 1.65 1.31 7.25
N VAL A 156 0.61 0.55 7.68
CA VAL A 156 0.46 0.03 9.04
C VAL A 156 1.59 -0.96 9.38
N HIS A 157 1.88 -1.93 8.50
CA HIS A 157 2.96 -2.89 8.72
C HIS A 157 4.31 -2.19 8.86
N THR A 158 4.58 -1.19 8.02
CA THR A 158 5.84 -0.44 8.08
C THR A 158 5.93 0.38 9.36
N ALA A 159 4.90 1.18 9.68
CA ALA A 159 4.89 2.06 10.84
C ALA A 159 4.96 1.28 12.16
N LEU A 160 4.19 0.19 12.27
CA LEU A 160 4.11 -0.57 13.52
C LEU A 160 5.12 -1.73 13.62
N SER A 161 6.13 -1.76 12.76
CA SER A 161 7.23 -2.73 12.85
C SER A 161 8.17 -2.48 14.04
N PHE A 162 8.15 -1.26 14.56
CA PHE A 162 8.84 -0.83 15.76
C PHE A 162 7.88 0.00 16.64
N ASP A 163 8.19 0.13 17.91
CA ASP A 163 7.45 1.01 18.81
C ASP A 163 7.66 2.47 18.39
N LEU A 164 6.58 3.23 18.38
CA LEU A 164 6.58 4.65 17.98
C LEU A 164 6.14 5.60 19.09
N VAL A 165 5.63 5.07 20.20
CA VAL A 165 5.08 5.93 21.28
C VAL A 165 6.20 6.74 21.91
N GLY A 166 6.10 8.07 21.79
CA GLY A 166 7.09 9.01 22.32
C GLY A 166 8.33 9.18 21.46
N GLU A 167 8.49 8.42 20.36
CA GLU A 167 9.66 8.46 19.48
C GLU A 167 9.59 9.60 18.45
N ASP A 168 10.76 10.03 17.98
CA ASP A 168 10.90 10.93 16.84
C ASP A 168 11.01 10.15 15.55
N VAL A 169 10.03 10.33 14.65
CA VAL A 169 9.86 9.54 13.45
C VAL A 169 10.20 10.34 12.19
N LEU A 170 11.12 9.81 11.38
CA LEU A 170 11.43 10.31 10.04
C LEU A 170 10.82 9.42 8.96
N ILE A 171 10.05 10.00 8.05
CA ILE A 171 9.49 9.30 6.90
C ILE A 171 10.07 9.90 5.63
N THR A 172 10.70 9.09 4.80
CA THR A 172 11.19 9.52 3.48
C THR A 172 10.25 9.04 2.39
N GLY A 173 9.75 9.98 1.58
CA GLY A 173 8.76 9.74 0.53
C GLY A 173 7.32 10.02 1.01
N ALA A 174 6.74 11.12 0.53
CA ALA A 174 5.35 11.51 0.76
C ALA A 174 4.40 10.96 -0.34
N GLY A 175 4.66 9.75 -0.81
CA GLY A 175 3.66 8.99 -1.59
C GLY A 175 2.45 8.61 -0.71
N PRO A 176 1.35 8.12 -1.29
CA PRO A 176 0.15 7.77 -0.52
C PRO A 176 0.44 6.86 0.68
N ILE A 177 1.31 5.85 0.53
CA ILE A 177 1.68 4.93 1.62
C ILE A 177 2.45 5.68 2.71
N GLY A 178 3.43 6.53 2.34
CA GLY A 178 4.20 7.33 3.31
C GLY A 178 3.33 8.29 4.11
N ILE A 179 2.37 8.94 3.46
CA ILE A 179 1.42 9.85 4.12
C ILE A 179 0.50 9.07 5.08
N MET A 180 0.00 7.90 4.68
CA MET A 180 -0.79 7.04 5.57
C MET A 180 0.05 6.53 6.76
N ALA A 181 1.32 6.16 6.54
CA ALA A 181 2.23 5.76 7.63
C ALA A 181 2.49 6.91 8.60
N ALA A 182 2.59 8.15 8.10
CA ALA A 182 2.72 9.34 8.93
C ALA A 182 1.48 9.57 9.81
N ALA A 183 0.28 9.39 9.24
CA ALA A 183 -0.97 9.46 9.99
C ALA A 183 -1.04 8.37 11.07
N VAL A 184 -0.64 7.14 10.76
CA VAL A 184 -0.54 6.04 11.75
C VAL A 184 0.43 6.41 12.86
N ALA A 185 1.66 6.84 12.52
CA ALA A 185 2.67 7.21 13.51
C ALA A 185 2.17 8.32 14.46
N LYS A 186 1.49 9.32 13.91
CA LYS A 186 0.88 10.38 14.71
C LYS A 186 -0.23 9.87 15.63
N HIS A 187 -1.11 9.03 15.09
CA HIS A 187 -2.26 8.46 15.81
C HIS A 187 -1.83 7.59 17.01
N VAL A 188 -0.76 6.79 16.85
CA VAL A 188 -0.28 5.90 17.91
C VAL A 188 0.61 6.60 18.95
N GLY A 189 0.91 7.90 18.80
CA GLY A 189 1.56 8.69 19.84
C GLY A 189 3.05 8.96 19.62
N ALA A 190 3.54 8.95 18.39
CA ALA A 190 4.89 9.46 18.10
C ALA A 190 5.02 10.94 18.54
N ARG A 191 6.18 11.30 19.12
CA ARG A 191 6.44 12.67 19.60
C ARG A 191 6.47 13.65 18.43
N HIS A 192 7.37 13.45 17.50
CA HIS A 192 7.43 14.19 16.25
C HIS A 192 7.33 13.24 15.06
N VAL A 193 6.56 13.65 14.05
CA VAL A 193 6.45 12.95 12.77
C VAL A 193 6.89 13.92 11.68
N VAL A 194 8.06 13.67 11.11
CA VAL A 194 8.64 14.46 10.02
C VAL A 194 8.59 13.64 8.75
N ILE A 195 7.98 14.19 7.70
CA ILE A 195 7.92 13.55 6.39
C ILE A 195 8.64 14.39 5.34
N THR A 196 9.39 13.76 4.45
CA THR A 196 10.19 14.43 3.43
C THR A 196 9.79 13.99 2.02
N ASP A 197 9.81 14.92 1.08
CA ASP A 197 9.65 14.66 -0.36
C ASP A 197 10.23 15.83 -1.16
N VAL A 198 10.27 15.72 -2.48
CA VAL A 198 10.55 16.80 -3.44
C VAL A 198 9.27 17.38 -4.02
N ASN A 199 8.14 16.67 -3.95
CA ASN A 199 6.85 17.08 -4.49
C ASN A 199 6.04 17.88 -3.46
N GLN A 200 5.87 19.16 -3.74
CA GLN A 200 5.18 20.07 -2.83
C GLN A 200 3.70 19.72 -2.62
N TYR A 201 2.98 19.28 -3.66
CA TYR A 201 1.58 18.84 -3.53
C TYR A 201 1.42 17.71 -2.51
N ARG A 202 2.29 16.71 -2.56
CA ARG A 202 2.28 15.58 -1.62
C ARG A 202 2.62 16.02 -0.19
N LEU A 203 3.56 16.93 -0.03
CA LEU A 203 3.90 17.53 1.28
C LEU A 203 2.72 18.32 1.85
N ASP A 204 1.98 19.05 1.02
CA ASP A 204 0.80 19.78 1.47
C ASP A 204 -0.35 18.83 1.83
N LEU A 205 -0.46 17.69 1.17
CA LEU A 205 -1.38 16.62 1.55
C LEU A 205 -0.98 16.00 2.90
N ALA A 206 0.32 15.74 3.12
CA ALA A 206 0.84 15.23 4.39
C ALA A 206 0.54 16.19 5.57
N LYS A 207 0.62 17.52 5.36
CA LYS A 207 0.24 18.51 6.38
C LYS A 207 -1.23 18.35 6.81
N LYS A 208 -2.13 18.06 5.87
CA LYS A 208 -3.56 17.81 6.18
C LYS A 208 -3.76 16.58 7.07
N MET A 209 -2.81 15.63 7.03
CA MET A 209 -2.83 14.43 7.87
C MET A 209 -2.20 14.63 9.26
N GLY A 210 -1.86 15.87 9.62
CA GLY A 210 -1.43 16.24 10.97
C GLY A 210 0.03 15.90 11.31
N VAL A 211 0.91 15.75 10.30
CA VAL A 211 2.36 15.59 10.53
C VAL A 211 2.94 16.81 11.25
N THR A 212 3.97 16.62 12.07
CA THR A 212 4.66 17.71 12.77
C THR A 212 5.35 18.65 11.78
N ARG A 213 6.07 18.07 10.80
CA ARG A 213 6.72 18.82 9.72
C ARG A 213 6.65 18.03 8.41
N ALA A 214 6.36 18.75 7.33
CA ALA A 214 6.49 18.27 5.96
C ALA A 214 7.58 19.07 5.28
N VAL A 215 8.67 18.43 4.89
CA VAL A 215 9.93 19.05 4.49
C VAL A 215 10.21 18.78 3.02
N ASN A 216 10.32 19.85 2.23
CA ASN A 216 10.85 19.74 0.88
C ASN A 216 12.38 19.78 0.93
N VAL A 217 13.00 18.62 0.70
CA VAL A 217 14.46 18.45 0.82
C VAL A 217 15.26 19.23 -0.23
N MET A 218 14.60 19.79 -1.24
CA MET A 218 15.22 20.70 -2.20
C MET A 218 15.43 22.09 -1.62
N ASN A 219 14.65 22.46 -0.58
CA ASN A 219 14.61 23.80 -0.02
C ASN A 219 15.12 23.87 1.42
N GLU A 220 15.10 22.76 2.15
CA GLU A 220 15.41 22.71 3.58
C GLU A 220 16.17 21.45 3.96
N LYS A 221 17.15 21.58 4.85
CA LYS A 221 17.94 20.46 5.38
C LYS A 221 17.30 19.91 6.66
N LEU A 222 17.40 18.60 6.86
CA LEU A 222 16.86 17.92 8.05
C LEU A 222 17.53 18.38 9.35
N GLU A 223 18.81 18.77 9.32
CA GLU A 223 19.54 19.29 10.49
C GLU A 223 18.88 20.55 11.06
N ASN A 224 18.32 21.41 10.19
CA ASN A 224 17.58 22.60 10.64
C ASN A 224 16.28 22.19 11.34
N VAL A 225 15.56 21.20 10.80
CA VAL A 225 14.31 20.67 11.37
C VAL A 225 14.57 20.02 12.73
N ILE A 226 15.64 19.23 12.84
CA ILE A 226 16.09 18.62 14.11
C ILE A 226 16.33 19.69 15.17
N SER A 227 17.08 20.74 14.80
CA SER A 227 17.36 21.87 15.71
C SER A 227 16.10 22.62 16.11
N GLU A 228 15.21 22.92 15.17
CA GLU A 228 13.96 23.64 15.40
C GLU A 228 13.01 22.87 16.33
N LEU A 229 12.92 21.55 16.18
CA LEU A 229 12.08 20.69 17.00
C LEU A 229 12.73 20.32 18.36
N GLY A 230 13.95 20.82 18.62
CA GLY A 230 14.67 20.55 19.88
C GLY A 230 15.11 19.10 20.05
N MET A 231 15.27 18.37 18.94
CA MET A 231 15.85 17.03 18.95
C MET A 231 17.38 17.15 19.11
N THR A 232 17.96 16.48 20.10
CA THR A 232 19.41 16.57 20.36
C THR A 232 20.23 15.55 19.60
N GLU A 233 19.61 14.43 19.19
CA GLU A 233 20.34 13.24 18.74
C GLU A 233 19.86 12.69 17.39
N GLY A 234 18.83 13.30 16.80
CA GLY A 234 18.22 12.86 15.54
C GLY A 234 16.97 12.02 15.75
N PHE A 235 16.61 11.21 14.75
CA PHE A 235 15.38 10.43 14.73
C PHE A 235 15.58 9.01 15.29
N ASP A 236 14.63 8.53 16.07
CA ASP A 236 14.66 7.22 16.70
C ASP A 236 14.16 6.13 15.75
N VAL A 237 13.12 6.44 14.95
CA VAL A 237 12.55 5.51 13.97
C VAL A 237 12.50 6.15 12.58
N GLY A 238 13.02 5.43 11.60
CA GLY A 238 12.95 5.76 10.18
C GLY A 238 11.96 4.86 9.44
N LEU A 239 11.10 5.46 8.60
CA LEU A 239 10.21 4.74 7.68
C LEU A 239 10.62 5.12 6.25
N GLU A 240 11.37 4.25 5.59
CA GLU A 240 11.82 4.49 4.22
C GLU A 240 10.76 4.02 3.24
N MET A 241 10.10 4.98 2.57
CA MET A 241 8.97 4.77 1.70
C MET A 241 9.21 5.20 0.25
N SER A 242 10.39 5.76 -0.03
CA SER A 242 10.69 6.38 -1.33
C SER A 242 11.39 5.45 -2.31
N GLY A 243 12.18 4.51 -1.80
CA GLY A 243 13.12 3.72 -2.60
C GLY A 243 14.25 4.57 -3.23
N ASN A 244 14.41 5.83 -2.79
CA ASN A 244 15.41 6.72 -3.36
C ASN A 244 16.74 6.63 -2.59
N PRO A 245 17.87 6.34 -3.27
CA PRO A 245 19.18 6.20 -2.61
C PRO A 245 19.62 7.42 -1.80
N SER A 246 19.38 8.62 -2.30
CA SER A 246 19.75 9.86 -1.59
C SER A 246 18.88 10.07 -0.34
N ALA A 247 17.59 9.75 -0.42
CA ALA A 247 16.67 9.84 0.73
C ALA A 247 17.07 8.83 1.81
N PHE A 248 17.40 7.59 1.45
CA PHE A 248 17.85 6.57 2.40
C PHE A 248 19.19 6.95 3.07
N ASN A 249 20.19 7.39 2.29
CA ASN A 249 21.46 7.82 2.88
C ASN A 249 21.29 9.06 3.77
N SER A 250 20.43 10.01 3.40
CA SER A 250 20.05 11.13 4.26
C SER A 250 19.38 10.65 5.55
N MET A 251 18.51 9.65 5.49
CA MET A 251 17.92 9.04 6.68
C MET A 251 19.01 8.46 7.59
N LEU A 252 19.96 7.67 7.08
CA LEU A 252 21.05 7.07 7.88
C LEU A 252 21.84 8.13 8.64
N ILE A 253 22.12 9.27 8.00
CA ILE A 253 22.86 10.39 8.61
C ILE A 253 22.08 11.01 9.78
N ASN A 254 20.76 11.13 9.64
CA ASN A 254 19.90 11.84 10.59
C ASN A 254 19.28 10.91 11.68
N MET A 255 19.52 9.60 11.65
CA MET A 255 19.10 8.68 12.71
C MET A 255 19.95 8.84 13.96
N ASN A 256 19.31 8.69 15.10
CA ASN A 256 19.94 8.55 16.42
C ASN A 256 20.72 7.22 16.50
N HIS A 257 21.71 7.13 17.42
CA HIS A 257 22.37 5.88 17.76
C HIS A 257 21.36 4.87 18.35
N GLY A 258 21.43 3.62 17.89
CA GLY A 258 20.43 2.59 18.24
C GLY A 258 19.11 2.72 17.49
N GLY A 259 18.99 3.67 16.57
CA GLY A 259 17.79 3.91 15.77
C GLY A 259 17.37 2.70 14.92
N LYS A 260 16.09 2.68 14.56
CA LYS A 260 15.46 1.55 13.85
C LYS A 260 14.85 2.02 12.54
N ILE A 261 15.05 1.28 11.47
CA ILE A 261 14.55 1.65 10.13
C ILE A 261 13.69 0.53 9.56
N SER A 262 12.44 0.85 9.21
CA SER A 262 11.55 0.02 8.39
C SER A 262 11.71 0.41 6.93
N LEU A 263 12.18 -0.51 6.09
CA LEU A 263 12.48 -0.28 4.68
C LEU A 263 11.39 -0.93 3.82
N LEU A 264 10.49 -0.13 3.25
CA LEU A 264 9.43 -0.55 2.34
C LEU A 264 9.70 -0.12 0.89
N GLY A 265 10.26 1.07 0.69
CA GLY A 265 10.61 1.56 -0.63
C GLY A 265 11.57 0.61 -1.33
N ILE A 266 11.36 0.37 -2.63
CA ILE A 266 12.19 -0.55 -3.41
C ILE A 266 13.27 0.26 -4.13
N PRO A 267 14.53 0.24 -3.62
CA PRO A 267 15.61 0.97 -4.25
C PRO A 267 16.15 0.24 -5.49
N PRO A 268 16.91 0.93 -6.36
CA PRO A 268 17.68 0.28 -7.39
C PRO A 268 18.63 -0.78 -6.81
N SER A 269 18.82 -1.88 -7.53
CA SER A 269 19.63 -3.03 -7.07
C SER A 269 21.11 -2.71 -6.83
N ASP A 270 21.63 -1.64 -7.43
CA ASP A 270 23.00 -1.16 -7.33
C ASP A 270 23.17 0.03 -6.36
N MET A 271 22.19 0.25 -5.48
CA MET A 271 22.23 1.34 -4.50
C MET A 271 23.46 1.22 -3.59
N SER A 272 24.27 2.28 -3.53
CA SER A 272 25.36 2.40 -2.55
C SER A 272 24.79 2.81 -1.17
N VAL A 273 25.25 2.14 -0.12
CA VAL A 273 24.86 2.39 1.27
C VAL A 273 26.10 2.73 2.11
N ASP A 274 26.04 3.79 2.89
CA ASP A 274 27.08 4.09 3.87
C ASP A 274 26.95 3.17 5.10
N TRP A 275 27.59 2.01 5.01
CA TRP A 275 27.60 0.99 6.07
C TRP A 275 28.27 1.48 7.37
N ASN A 276 29.13 2.50 7.31
CA ASN A 276 29.71 3.08 8.52
C ASN A 276 28.62 3.72 9.40
N GLN A 277 27.64 4.40 8.81
CA GLN A 277 26.50 4.93 9.54
C GLN A 277 25.72 3.82 10.24
N VAL A 278 25.48 2.71 9.55
CA VAL A 278 24.75 1.57 10.11
C VAL A 278 25.52 0.95 11.28
N ILE A 279 26.82 0.70 11.09
CA ILE A 279 27.64 0.00 12.07
C ILE A 279 27.92 0.88 13.29
N PHE A 280 28.42 2.11 13.11
CA PHE A 280 28.82 2.96 14.23
C PHE A 280 27.67 3.54 15.01
N LYS A 281 26.48 3.66 14.39
CA LYS A 281 25.27 4.03 15.12
C LYS A 281 24.49 2.83 15.66
N GLY A 282 24.89 1.60 15.33
CA GLY A 282 24.17 0.38 15.78
C GLY A 282 22.74 0.33 15.28
N LEU A 283 22.49 0.74 14.03
CA LEU A 283 21.14 0.81 13.47
C LEU A 283 20.56 -0.58 13.21
N VAL A 284 19.26 -0.72 13.42
CA VAL A 284 18.49 -1.92 13.05
C VAL A 284 17.70 -1.60 11.77
N ILE A 285 17.92 -2.36 10.70
CA ILE A 285 17.19 -2.20 9.43
C ILE A 285 16.34 -3.44 9.20
N LYS A 286 15.02 -3.26 9.06
CA LYS A 286 14.04 -4.32 8.79
C LYS A 286 13.39 -4.10 7.43
N GLY A 287 13.55 -5.05 6.51
CA GLY A 287 12.80 -5.07 5.25
C GLY A 287 11.33 -5.40 5.50
N ILE A 288 10.44 -4.65 4.87
CA ILE A 288 9.00 -4.81 4.97
C ILE A 288 8.46 -5.34 3.65
N TYR A 289 7.68 -6.41 3.70
CA TYR A 289 7.02 -6.98 2.53
C TYR A 289 5.53 -7.18 2.78
N GLY A 290 4.72 -6.45 2.04
CA GLY A 290 3.26 -6.54 2.09
C GLY A 290 2.70 -6.28 3.49
N ARG A 291 1.74 -7.09 3.89
CA ARG A 291 0.98 -7.03 5.14
C ARG A 291 1.05 -8.37 5.86
N GLU A 292 1.19 -8.38 7.16
CA GLU A 292 1.06 -9.60 7.95
C GLU A 292 -0.39 -10.09 7.92
N MET A 293 -0.60 -11.28 7.36
CA MET A 293 -1.93 -11.90 7.22
C MET A 293 -2.29 -12.68 8.50
N PHE A 294 -3.35 -12.29 9.26
CA PHE A 294 -4.21 -11.12 9.00
C PHE A 294 -4.08 -10.09 10.13
N GLU A 295 -3.01 -10.18 10.92
CA GLU A 295 -2.80 -9.27 12.05
C GLU A 295 -2.85 -7.81 11.62
N THR A 296 -2.19 -7.47 10.50
CA THR A 296 -2.22 -6.10 9.96
C THR A 296 -3.63 -5.68 9.59
N TRP A 297 -4.45 -6.57 9.02
CA TRP A 297 -5.82 -6.29 8.62
C TRP A 297 -6.71 -5.91 9.81
N TYR A 298 -6.59 -6.64 10.92
CA TYR A 298 -7.30 -6.29 12.16
C TYR A 298 -6.83 -4.98 12.75
N LYS A 299 -5.51 -4.70 12.73
CA LYS A 299 -4.95 -3.42 13.16
C LYS A 299 -5.49 -2.25 12.33
N MET A 300 -5.56 -2.40 10.99
CA MET A 300 -6.15 -1.37 10.11
C MET A 300 -7.58 -1.02 10.50
N ALA A 301 -8.43 -2.05 10.64
CA ALA A 301 -9.83 -1.84 11.03
C ALA A 301 -9.93 -1.14 12.38
N SER A 302 -9.14 -1.58 13.37
CA SER A 302 -9.13 -1.00 14.72
C SER A 302 -8.62 0.44 14.73
N LEU A 303 -7.61 0.78 13.92
CA LEU A 303 -7.10 2.15 13.82
C LEU A 303 -8.17 3.11 13.28
N ILE A 304 -8.89 2.72 12.23
CA ILE A 304 -10.01 3.53 11.71
C ILE A 304 -11.11 3.66 12.77
N GLN A 305 -11.50 2.57 13.42
CA GLN A 305 -12.53 2.58 14.48
C GLN A 305 -12.11 3.39 15.71
N SER A 306 -10.82 3.50 16.00
CA SER A 306 -10.29 4.35 17.09
C SER A 306 -10.13 5.82 16.71
N GLY A 307 -10.56 6.22 15.50
CA GLY A 307 -10.61 7.61 15.06
C GLY A 307 -9.49 8.06 14.13
N LEU A 308 -8.68 7.14 13.58
CA LEU A 308 -7.75 7.49 12.51
C LEU A 308 -8.54 7.85 11.25
N ASP A 309 -8.46 9.12 10.83
CA ASP A 309 -9.08 9.58 9.58
C ASP A 309 -8.07 9.59 8.44
N LEU A 310 -8.32 8.74 7.43
CA LEU A 310 -7.54 8.69 6.19
C LEU A 310 -8.31 9.27 5.00
N THR A 311 -9.51 9.81 5.20
CA THR A 311 -10.32 10.39 4.12
C THR A 311 -9.55 11.42 3.27
N PRO A 312 -8.72 12.33 3.84
CA PRO A 312 -8.02 13.33 3.05
C PRO A 312 -6.99 12.75 2.05
N ILE A 313 -6.54 11.49 2.20
CA ILE A 313 -5.63 10.86 1.24
C ILE A 313 -6.31 10.51 -0.08
N ILE A 314 -7.65 10.34 -0.06
CA ILE A 314 -8.46 10.03 -1.25
C ILE A 314 -8.79 11.36 -1.94
N THR A 315 -8.09 11.64 -3.01
CA THR A 315 -8.15 12.97 -3.65
C THR A 315 -9.01 13.03 -4.89
N HIS A 316 -9.26 11.90 -5.54
CA HIS A 316 -9.98 11.84 -6.81
C HIS A 316 -10.86 10.60 -6.91
N HIS A 317 -12.02 10.78 -7.55
CA HIS A 317 -12.95 9.71 -7.91
C HIS A 317 -13.26 9.82 -9.40
N TYR A 318 -13.26 8.69 -10.08
CA TYR A 318 -13.67 8.56 -11.47
C TYR A 318 -14.61 7.37 -11.64
N LYS A 319 -15.55 7.44 -12.58
CA LYS A 319 -16.23 6.23 -13.04
C LYS A 319 -15.23 5.33 -13.76
N ILE A 320 -15.45 4.02 -13.74
CA ILE A 320 -14.54 3.08 -14.41
C ILE A 320 -14.41 3.36 -15.90
N ASP A 321 -15.43 3.88 -16.54
CA ASP A 321 -15.38 4.26 -17.96
C ASP A 321 -14.41 5.44 -18.23
N ASP A 322 -14.12 6.25 -17.20
CA ASP A 322 -13.18 7.38 -17.23
C ASP A 322 -11.80 6.98 -16.66
N PHE A 323 -11.47 5.69 -16.58
CA PHE A 323 -10.23 5.18 -15.98
C PHE A 323 -8.98 5.88 -16.49
N GLN A 324 -8.95 6.25 -17.77
CA GLN A 324 -7.80 6.92 -18.39
C GLN A 324 -7.48 8.24 -17.66
N ALA A 325 -8.49 9.05 -17.34
CA ALA A 325 -8.29 10.29 -16.57
C ALA A 325 -7.73 10.01 -15.17
N GLY A 326 -8.15 8.90 -14.53
CA GLY A 326 -7.59 8.45 -13.24
C GLY A 326 -6.11 8.08 -13.34
N PHE A 327 -5.72 7.33 -14.37
CA PHE A 327 -4.33 6.98 -14.64
C PHE A 327 -3.47 8.20 -14.97
N ASP A 328 -3.95 9.12 -15.78
CA ASP A 328 -3.26 10.37 -16.12
C ASP A 328 -3.07 11.25 -14.88
N MET A 329 -4.07 11.33 -13.99
CA MET A 329 -3.97 12.03 -12.71
C MET A 329 -2.89 11.41 -11.82
N MET A 330 -2.83 10.09 -11.70
CA MET A 330 -1.77 9.40 -10.95
C MET A 330 -0.39 9.68 -11.53
N ARG A 331 -0.23 9.64 -12.85
CA ARG A 331 1.03 9.89 -13.57
C ARG A 331 1.50 11.34 -13.42
N SER A 332 0.59 12.29 -13.26
CA SER A 332 0.92 13.72 -13.05
C SER A 332 1.65 13.97 -11.71
N GLY A 333 1.54 13.03 -10.75
CA GLY A 333 2.05 13.22 -9.38
C GLY A 333 1.23 14.18 -8.52
N MET A 334 0.06 14.64 -9.02
CA MET A 334 -0.84 15.61 -8.35
C MET A 334 -2.04 14.91 -7.71
N SER A 335 -1.82 13.70 -7.19
CA SER A 335 -2.85 12.94 -6.49
C SER A 335 -2.33 12.26 -5.22
N GLY A 336 -3.24 12.00 -4.30
CA GLY A 336 -3.14 10.95 -3.29
C GLY A 336 -3.66 9.64 -3.87
N LYS A 337 -4.66 9.03 -3.22
CA LYS A 337 -5.36 7.85 -3.79
C LYS A 337 -6.44 8.29 -4.77
N VAL A 338 -6.54 7.54 -5.85
CA VAL A 338 -7.55 7.69 -6.91
C VAL A 338 -8.45 6.47 -6.88
N ILE A 339 -9.75 6.71 -6.72
CA ILE A 339 -10.79 5.66 -6.67
C ILE A 339 -11.45 5.55 -8.06
N LEU A 340 -11.73 4.32 -8.47
CA LEU A 340 -12.54 3.99 -9.64
C LEU A 340 -13.85 3.34 -9.18
N ASP A 341 -14.97 3.96 -9.49
CA ASP A 341 -16.32 3.49 -9.19
C ASP A 341 -16.82 2.54 -10.27
N TRP A 342 -17.30 1.37 -9.87
CA TRP A 342 -17.82 0.31 -10.75
C TRP A 342 -19.35 0.28 -10.84
N GLU A 343 -20.03 1.10 -10.00
CA GLU A 343 -21.50 1.23 -9.94
C GLU A 343 -22.01 2.49 -10.66
#